data_1e7d168d45222a47c51a4f897fbed8f5
#
_entry.id   1e7d168d45222a47c51a4f897fbed8f5
#
_cell.length_a   1.000
_cell.length_b   1.000
_cell.length_c   1.000
_cell.angle_alpha   90.00
_cell.angle_beta   90.00
_cell.angle_gamma   90.00
#
_symmetry.space_group_name_H-M   'P 1'
#
loop_
_entity.id
_entity.type
_entity.pdbx_description
1 polymer ?
#
loop_
_entity_poly.entity_id
_entity_poly.type
_entity_poly.pdbx_seq_one_letter_code
_entity_poly.pdbx_strand_id
1 'polypeptide(L)'
;MDNKGKKIGLALSGGGYRAAAYHIGSLRALHRLGILDKVNVISSVSGGSITAAYYALHKDNYEDFEQGFIKRLSKGVLWSSYIYLGVAVCLLFAMSVAMGHLIGFLTRVFFPNEFILTGIFATLGGVITFFILLVLFLKYSFVTLPTSNFISRLYNKVFFKEASLGDLPDSPVLCINSTNVATQLPFYFSKTTMGEYAYRVGGKSIFDATHFSIAKAVMASSCVPYGFTPITIDKKYLREEYASCPNKPEAPKLIDGGVYDNQGAHKLSQNKSRFHTDFIIVSDAGNSAISAAGTTNIFNLAMQTINLMMERIKKMQRADNLYESYVGKEHCAYVPLEWDCSERLVQGFIDNLKNGNIHPDVWQAHAITEEEIGSLKGSQSTSANEAIVMKLKQAINWDILAQQIPQKESEDLARSIGTNLTALSSKKIESLIKHSSWLAEVQIRLYMPMLVNH
;
A
#
# COMPACT_ATOMS: atom_id res chain seq x y z
N MET A 1 -19.22 3.30 -27.81
CA MET A 1 -18.82 4.66 -27.38
C MET A 1 -17.33 4.85 -27.63
N ASP A 2 -16.94 6.01 -28.15
CA ASP A 2 -15.53 6.30 -28.40
C ASP A 2 -14.83 6.67 -27.07
N ASN A 3 -14.02 5.74 -26.51
CA ASN A 3 -13.24 5.96 -25.30
C ASN A 3 -11.96 6.79 -25.55
N LYS A 4 -11.84 7.40 -26.74
CA LYS A 4 -10.70 8.23 -27.11
C LYS A 4 -10.59 9.43 -26.17
N GLY A 5 -9.51 9.47 -25.41
CA GLY A 5 -9.18 10.57 -24.49
C GLY A 5 -9.50 10.31 -23.01
N LYS A 6 -10.28 9.29 -22.66
CA LYS A 6 -10.53 8.92 -21.27
C LYS A 6 -9.32 8.19 -20.66
N LYS A 7 -8.95 8.57 -19.45
CA LYS A 7 -7.78 8.04 -18.75
C LYS A 7 -8.14 6.89 -17.82
N ILE A 8 -7.30 5.86 -17.78
CA ILE A 8 -7.43 4.71 -16.89
C ILE A 8 -6.40 4.84 -15.76
N GLY A 9 -6.89 4.80 -14.51
CA GLY A 9 -6.11 4.78 -13.30
C GLY A 9 -6.17 3.42 -12.61
N LEU A 10 -5.03 2.99 -12.09
CA LEU A 10 -4.91 1.79 -11.27
C LEU A 10 -4.43 2.17 -9.88
N ALA A 11 -5.22 1.89 -8.87
CA ALA A 11 -4.88 2.09 -7.47
C ALA A 11 -4.42 0.76 -6.85
N LEU A 12 -3.24 0.75 -6.22
CA LEU A 12 -2.64 -0.41 -5.56
C LEU A 12 -2.47 -0.13 -4.07
N SER A 13 -3.25 -0.82 -3.24
CA SER A 13 -3.35 -0.57 -1.81
C SER A 13 -2.11 -0.99 -1.01
N GLY A 14 -2.04 -0.53 0.23
CA GLY A 14 -1.08 -0.98 1.22
C GLY A 14 -1.36 -2.39 1.75
N GLY A 15 -0.36 -2.98 2.45
CA GLY A 15 -0.49 -4.29 3.10
C GLY A 15 0.78 -5.15 3.03
N GLY A 16 1.96 -4.56 2.96
CA GLY A 16 3.25 -5.24 2.96
C GLY A 16 3.41 -6.22 1.78
N TYR A 17 4.10 -7.33 2.00
CA TYR A 17 4.32 -8.34 0.97
C TYR A 17 3.05 -9.08 0.54
N ARG A 18 2.02 -9.16 1.42
CA ARG A 18 0.70 -9.65 1.03
C ARG A 18 0.13 -8.82 -0.11
N ALA A 19 0.11 -7.49 0.06
CA ALA A 19 -0.38 -6.59 -0.97
C ALA A 19 0.49 -6.66 -2.24
N ALA A 20 1.81 -6.68 -2.08
CA ALA A 20 2.71 -6.80 -3.22
C ALA A 20 2.43 -8.05 -4.07
N ALA A 21 2.18 -9.20 -3.45
CA ALA A 21 1.83 -10.44 -4.16
C ALA A 21 0.39 -10.40 -4.74
N TYR A 22 -0.56 -9.83 -4.00
CA TYR A 22 -1.95 -9.70 -4.43
C TYR A 22 -2.06 -8.89 -5.72
N HIS A 23 -1.37 -7.76 -5.78
CA HIS A 23 -1.40 -6.88 -6.95
C HIS A 23 -0.81 -7.48 -8.22
N ILE A 24 0.06 -8.49 -8.13
CA ILE A 24 0.50 -9.26 -9.32
C ILE A 24 -0.71 -9.87 -10.01
N GLY A 25 -1.66 -10.43 -9.25
CA GLY A 25 -2.86 -11.05 -9.84
C GLY A 25 -3.76 -10.03 -10.55
N SER A 26 -3.95 -8.84 -9.97
CA SER A 26 -4.69 -7.76 -10.64
C SER A 26 -3.99 -7.30 -11.92
N LEU A 27 -2.66 -7.12 -11.90
CA LEU A 27 -1.88 -6.80 -13.09
C LEU A 27 -1.97 -7.90 -14.15
N ARG A 28 -1.95 -9.19 -13.74
CA ARG A 28 -2.13 -10.34 -14.62
C ARG A 28 -3.47 -10.33 -15.33
N ALA A 29 -4.56 -10.03 -14.60
CA ALA A 29 -5.89 -9.92 -15.20
C ALA A 29 -5.96 -8.77 -16.21
N LEU A 30 -5.43 -7.60 -15.85
CA LEU A 30 -5.37 -6.44 -16.74
C LEU A 30 -4.55 -6.72 -18.00
N HIS A 31 -3.44 -7.43 -17.88
CA HIS A 31 -2.61 -7.84 -18.99
C HIS A 31 -3.36 -8.78 -19.93
N ARG A 32 -4.01 -9.83 -19.39
CA ARG A 32 -4.83 -10.77 -20.18
C ARG A 32 -6.00 -10.08 -20.90
N LEU A 33 -6.60 -9.08 -20.28
CA LEU A 33 -7.69 -8.30 -20.86
C LEU A 33 -7.21 -7.23 -21.86
N GLY A 34 -5.90 -7.07 -22.06
CA GLY A 34 -5.33 -6.04 -22.95
C GLY A 34 -5.57 -4.61 -22.44
N ILE A 35 -5.74 -4.44 -21.13
CA ILE A 35 -5.99 -3.14 -20.49
C ILE A 35 -4.72 -2.57 -19.87
N LEU A 36 -3.77 -3.42 -19.44
CA LEU A 36 -2.59 -3.00 -18.67
C LEU A 36 -1.76 -1.95 -19.40
N ASP A 37 -1.55 -2.09 -20.70
CA ASP A 37 -0.79 -1.15 -21.53
C ASP A 37 -1.54 0.17 -21.79
N LYS A 38 -2.85 0.19 -21.52
CA LYS A 38 -3.71 1.37 -21.63
C LYS A 38 -3.81 2.16 -20.33
N VAL A 39 -3.25 1.65 -19.22
CA VAL A 39 -3.23 2.35 -17.93
C VAL A 39 -2.37 3.60 -18.02
N ASN A 40 -2.98 4.76 -17.74
CA ASN A 40 -2.31 6.05 -17.80
C ASN A 40 -1.61 6.42 -16.49
N VAL A 41 -2.21 6.05 -15.35
CA VAL A 41 -1.70 6.38 -14.01
C VAL A 41 -1.77 5.17 -13.10
N ILE A 42 -0.68 4.89 -12.40
CA ILE A 42 -0.67 3.94 -11.28
C ILE A 42 -0.43 4.73 -9.99
N SER A 43 -1.43 4.72 -9.12
CA SER A 43 -1.34 5.30 -7.78
C SER A 43 -1.17 4.18 -6.75
N SER A 44 -0.25 4.33 -5.82
CA SER A 44 0.14 3.21 -4.96
C SER A 44 0.50 3.63 -3.54
N VAL A 45 0.35 2.70 -2.62
CA VAL A 45 0.64 2.87 -1.20
C VAL A 45 1.38 1.65 -0.66
N SER A 46 2.42 1.85 0.16
CA SER A 46 3.09 0.82 0.94
C SER A 46 3.51 -0.41 0.10
N GLY A 47 2.99 -1.60 0.41
CA GLY A 47 3.25 -2.83 -0.37
C GLY A 47 2.86 -2.70 -1.85
N GLY A 48 1.79 -1.96 -2.16
CA GLY A 48 1.41 -1.64 -3.54
C GLY A 48 2.46 -0.80 -4.26
N SER A 49 3.19 0.06 -3.53
CA SER A 49 4.27 0.86 -4.11
C SER A 49 5.49 0.03 -4.51
N ILE A 50 5.73 -1.11 -3.82
CA ILE A 50 6.78 -2.06 -4.24
C ILE A 50 6.42 -2.64 -5.61
N THR A 51 5.17 -3.11 -5.78
CA THR A 51 4.68 -3.68 -7.04
C THR A 51 4.66 -2.65 -8.15
N ALA A 52 4.08 -1.47 -7.89
CA ALA A 52 3.93 -0.41 -8.87
C ALA A 52 5.28 0.06 -9.43
N ALA A 53 6.25 0.32 -8.53
CA ALA A 53 7.58 0.76 -8.94
C ALA A 53 8.37 -0.35 -9.66
N TYR A 54 8.27 -1.59 -9.18
CA TYR A 54 8.93 -2.72 -9.83
C TYR A 54 8.33 -3.00 -11.22
N TYR A 55 6.99 -2.95 -11.36
CA TYR A 55 6.32 -3.07 -12.66
C TYR A 55 6.74 -1.95 -13.60
N ALA A 56 6.72 -0.70 -13.16
CA ALA A 56 7.08 0.44 -14.00
C ALA A 56 8.50 0.34 -14.58
N LEU A 57 9.46 -0.20 -13.80
CA LEU A 57 10.84 -0.44 -14.25
C LEU A 57 10.99 -1.64 -15.21
N HIS A 58 10.01 -2.54 -15.29
CA HIS A 58 10.07 -3.78 -16.08
C HIS A 58 8.85 -3.94 -17.01
N LYS A 59 8.15 -2.83 -17.34
CA LYS A 59 6.89 -2.86 -18.07
C LYS A 59 6.98 -3.43 -19.50
N ASP A 60 8.16 -3.36 -20.10
CA ASP A 60 8.35 -3.75 -21.50
C ASP A 60 8.24 -5.28 -21.71
N ASN A 61 8.37 -6.07 -20.64
CA ASN A 61 8.18 -7.51 -20.66
C ASN A 61 7.42 -7.96 -19.40
N TYR A 62 6.13 -8.25 -19.55
CA TYR A 62 5.28 -8.63 -18.44
C TYR A 62 5.71 -9.94 -17.76
N GLU A 63 6.13 -10.93 -18.53
CA GLU A 63 6.56 -12.24 -18.01
C GLU A 63 7.82 -12.10 -17.15
N ASP A 64 8.80 -11.32 -17.61
CA ASP A 64 10.03 -11.03 -16.84
C ASP A 64 9.72 -10.25 -15.56
N PHE A 65 8.80 -9.29 -15.64
CA PHE A 65 8.29 -8.59 -14.46
C PHE A 65 7.72 -9.59 -13.45
N GLU A 66 6.76 -10.41 -13.87
CA GLU A 66 6.02 -11.29 -12.98
C GLU A 66 6.93 -12.35 -12.33
N GLN A 67 7.71 -13.08 -13.12
CA GLN A 67 8.62 -14.11 -12.62
C GLN A 67 9.71 -13.52 -11.73
N GLY A 68 10.30 -12.40 -12.17
CA GLY A 68 11.32 -11.69 -11.44
C GLY A 68 10.83 -11.17 -10.10
N PHE A 69 9.60 -10.68 -10.03
CA PHE A 69 9.01 -10.14 -8.82
C PHE A 69 8.62 -11.25 -7.82
N ILE A 70 7.97 -12.33 -8.29
CA ILE A 70 7.66 -13.51 -7.47
C ILE A 70 8.93 -14.05 -6.80
N LYS A 71 10.03 -14.20 -7.55
CA LYS A 71 11.32 -14.66 -7.01
C LYS A 71 11.87 -13.72 -5.93
N ARG A 72 11.59 -12.43 -5.98
CA ARG A 72 12.04 -11.46 -4.98
C ARG A 72 11.16 -11.46 -3.73
N LEU A 73 9.86 -11.66 -3.86
CA LEU A 73 8.93 -11.78 -2.73
C LEU A 73 9.21 -13.03 -1.86
N SER A 74 9.85 -14.05 -2.41
CA SER A 74 10.34 -15.18 -1.61
C SER A 74 11.58 -14.86 -0.76
N LYS A 75 12.16 -13.65 -0.89
CA LYS A 75 13.25 -13.14 -0.06
C LYS A 75 12.73 -12.08 0.90
N GLY A 76 12.56 -12.44 2.18
CA GLY A 76 12.11 -11.47 3.19
C GLY A 76 13.18 -10.42 3.51
N VAL A 77 12.76 -9.20 3.82
CA VAL A 77 13.66 -8.14 4.33
C VAL A 77 13.57 -7.98 5.83
N LEU A 78 12.51 -8.49 6.47
CA LEU A 78 12.24 -8.26 7.89
C LEU A 78 13.24 -8.96 8.82
N TRP A 79 13.73 -10.16 8.45
CA TRP A 79 14.72 -10.90 9.25
C TRP A 79 16.01 -10.09 9.48
N SER A 80 16.48 -9.41 8.44
CA SER A 80 17.65 -8.52 8.54
C SER A 80 17.40 -7.36 9.52
N SER A 81 16.17 -6.88 9.63
CA SER A 81 15.79 -5.80 10.56
C SER A 81 15.81 -6.27 12.02
N TYR A 82 15.37 -7.50 12.27
CA TYR A 82 15.46 -8.09 13.62
C TYR A 82 16.90 -8.31 14.06
N ILE A 83 17.79 -8.75 13.14
CA ILE A 83 19.22 -8.87 13.42
C ILE A 83 19.80 -7.49 13.79
N TYR A 84 19.46 -6.45 13.01
CA TYR A 84 19.93 -5.09 13.28
C TYR A 84 19.47 -4.57 14.64
N LEU A 85 18.19 -4.80 15.02
CA LEU A 85 17.68 -4.46 16.34
C LEU A 85 18.38 -5.27 17.45
N GLY A 86 18.56 -6.56 17.24
CA GLY A 86 19.26 -7.45 18.19
C GLY A 86 20.70 -6.98 18.47
N VAL A 87 21.44 -6.61 17.42
CA VAL A 87 22.79 -6.05 17.56
C VAL A 87 22.78 -4.76 18.38
N ALA A 88 21.82 -3.85 18.15
CA ALA A 88 21.70 -2.62 18.92
C ALA A 88 21.45 -2.89 20.41
N VAL A 89 20.57 -3.83 20.74
CA VAL A 89 20.30 -4.24 22.14
C VAL A 89 21.54 -4.89 22.78
N CYS A 90 22.25 -5.75 22.06
CA CYS A 90 23.50 -6.36 22.55
C CYS A 90 24.57 -5.29 22.83
N LEU A 91 24.68 -4.26 22.00
CA LEU A 91 25.62 -3.16 22.24
C LEU A 91 25.25 -2.35 23.49
N LEU A 92 23.97 -2.04 23.72
CA LEU A 92 23.50 -1.38 24.94
C LEU A 92 23.87 -2.19 26.18
N PHE A 93 23.66 -3.51 26.14
CA PHE A 93 23.99 -4.40 27.23
C PHE A 93 25.51 -4.44 27.47
N ALA A 94 26.32 -4.59 26.42
CA ALA A 94 27.78 -4.60 26.53
C ALA A 94 28.33 -3.29 27.14
N MET A 95 27.79 -2.13 26.70
CA MET A 95 28.15 -0.83 27.28
C MET A 95 27.79 -0.74 28.80
N SER A 96 26.65 -1.28 29.19
CA SER A 96 26.20 -1.30 30.58
C SER A 96 27.10 -2.16 31.46
N VAL A 97 27.50 -3.33 30.95
CA VAL A 97 28.45 -4.22 31.63
C VAL A 97 29.84 -3.56 31.78
N ALA A 98 30.34 -2.95 30.70
CA ALA A 98 31.60 -2.22 30.71
C ALA A 98 31.60 -1.08 31.75
N MET A 99 30.51 -0.31 31.83
CA MET A 99 30.34 0.75 32.81
C MET A 99 30.28 0.18 34.25
N GLY A 100 29.58 -0.93 34.47
CA GLY A 100 29.55 -1.62 35.74
C GLY A 100 30.96 -2.05 36.22
N HIS A 101 31.75 -2.63 35.30
CA HIS A 101 33.16 -2.97 35.58
C HIS A 101 34.02 -1.74 35.88
N LEU A 102 33.83 -0.64 35.17
CA LEU A 102 34.54 0.62 35.42
C LEU A 102 34.22 1.15 36.84
N ILE A 103 32.94 1.17 37.20
CA ILE A 103 32.50 1.60 38.51
C ILE A 103 33.09 0.68 39.59
N GLY A 104 33.07 -0.62 39.39
CA GLY A 104 33.69 -1.60 40.30
C GLY A 104 35.19 -1.40 40.44
N PHE A 105 35.89 -1.13 39.34
CA PHE A 105 37.33 -0.80 39.39
C PHE A 105 37.60 0.48 40.21
N LEU A 106 36.86 1.54 39.96
CA LEU A 106 36.99 2.81 40.69
C LEU A 106 36.68 2.60 42.18
N THR A 107 35.62 1.87 42.52
CA THR A 107 35.28 1.57 43.92
C THR A 107 36.42 0.82 44.62
N ARG A 108 37.08 -0.11 43.94
CA ARG A 108 38.21 -0.86 44.45
C ARG A 108 39.44 0.00 44.69
N VAL A 109 39.65 1.05 43.94
CA VAL A 109 40.75 2.02 44.14
C VAL A 109 40.53 2.79 45.46
N PHE A 110 39.29 3.19 45.75
CA PHE A 110 38.94 3.93 46.97
C PHE A 110 38.74 3.04 48.20
N PHE A 111 38.29 1.79 48.03
CA PHE A 111 37.95 0.83 49.08
C PHE A 111 38.57 -0.53 48.80
N PRO A 112 39.90 -0.70 48.90
CA PRO A 112 40.62 -1.88 48.41
C PRO A 112 40.27 -3.20 49.08
N ASN A 113 39.79 -3.16 50.33
CA ASN A 113 39.46 -4.36 51.12
C ASN A 113 37.97 -4.70 51.12
N GLU A 114 37.10 -3.89 50.46
CA GLU A 114 35.65 -4.04 50.51
C GLU A 114 35.12 -4.73 49.23
N PHE A 115 35.38 -6.04 49.08
CA PHE A 115 34.99 -6.81 47.89
C PHE A 115 33.48 -6.87 47.67
N ILE A 116 32.70 -7.02 48.78
CA ILE A 116 31.23 -7.07 48.67
C ILE A 116 30.70 -5.73 48.21
N LEU A 117 31.17 -4.62 48.76
CA LEU A 117 30.80 -3.27 48.42
C LEU A 117 31.13 -2.98 46.96
N THR A 118 32.31 -3.39 46.48
CA THR A 118 32.75 -3.28 45.09
C THR A 118 31.79 -4.03 44.16
N GLY A 119 31.39 -5.25 44.50
CA GLY A 119 30.43 -6.04 43.72
C GLY A 119 29.04 -5.39 43.64
N ILE A 120 28.56 -4.85 44.77
CA ILE A 120 27.26 -4.15 44.79
C ILE A 120 27.28 -2.90 43.92
N PHE A 121 28.30 -2.05 44.05
CA PHE A 121 28.38 -0.81 43.22
C PHE A 121 28.58 -1.11 41.74
N ALA A 122 29.36 -2.13 41.37
CA ALA A 122 29.53 -2.58 39.99
C ALA A 122 28.19 -3.02 39.40
N THR A 123 27.45 -3.86 40.14
CA THR A 123 26.15 -4.38 39.65
C THR A 123 25.10 -3.28 39.56
N LEU A 124 24.92 -2.48 40.61
CA LEU A 124 23.97 -1.36 40.62
C LEU A 124 24.31 -0.34 39.54
N GLY A 125 25.60 0.01 39.41
CA GLY A 125 26.06 0.94 38.37
C GLY A 125 25.80 0.43 36.98
N GLY A 126 26.03 -0.85 36.72
CA GLY A 126 25.69 -1.48 35.43
C GLY A 126 24.18 -1.46 35.15
N VAL A 127 23.36 -1.81 36.11
CA VAL A 127 21.89 -1.82 36.01
C VAL A 127 21.36 -0.40 35.76
N ILE A 128 21.80 0.57 36.55
CA ILE A 128 21.38 1.98 36.39
C ILE A 128 21.79 2.50 34.99
N THR A 129 23.02 2.20 34.57
CA THR A 129 23.51 2.58 33.24
C THR A 129 22.65 1.95 32.14
N PHE A 130 22.28 0.67 32.26
CA PHE A 130 21.39 0.01 31.32
C PHE A 130 20.06 0.75 31.18
N PHE A 131 19.40 1.09 32.29
CA PHE A 131 18.13 1.81 32.23
C PHE A 131 18.28 3.22 31.67
N ILE A 132 19.35 3.94 32.00
CA ILE A 132 19.61 5.26 31.42
C ILE A 132 19.81 5.14 29.89
N LEU A 133 20.66 4.22 29.44
CA LEU A 133 20.91 3.99 28.02
C LEU A 133 19.64 3.54 27.30
N LEU A 134 18.83 2.71 27.94
CA LEU A 134 17.53 2.28 27.36
C LEU A 134 16.57 3.46 27.20
N VAL A 135 16.45 4.32 28.22
CA VAL A 135 15.60 5.53 28.13
C VAL A 135 16.12 6.47 27.04
N LEU A 136 17.42 6.71 26.97
CA LEU A 136 18.05 7.52 25.94
C LEU A 136 17.86 6.90 24.55
N PHE A 137 18.03 5.59 24.42
CA PHE A 137 17.79 4.87 23.18
C PHE A 137 16.34 5.00 22.71
N LEU A 138 15.36 4.84 23.60
CA LEU A 138 13.95 5.02 23.27
C LEU A 138 13.62 6.47 22.90
N LYS A 139 14.16 7.44 23.67
CA LYS A 139 13.96 8.88 23.39
C LYS A 139 14.55 9.32 22.07
N TYR A 140 15.71 8.79 21.69
CA TYR A 140 16.43 9.14 20.47
C TYR A 140 16.38 8.01 19.42
N SER A 141 15.42 7.09 19.52
CA SER A 141 15.32 5.90 18.68
C SER A 141 15.34 6.20 17.18
N PHE A 142 14.76 7.32 16.74
CA PHE A 142 14.76 7.69 15.33
C PHE A 142 16.14 8.15 14.81
N VAL A 143 17.03 8.57 15.68
CA VAL A 143 18.40 8.95 15.34
C VAL A 143 19.35 7.75 15.50
N THR A 144 19.21 7.00 16.61
CA THR A 144 20.08 5.88 16.94
C THR A 144 19.79 4.62 16.13
N LEU A 145 18.53 4.45 15.71
CA LEU A 145 18.07 3.30 14.95
C LEU A 145 17.20 3.73 13.76
N PRO A 146 17.79 4.27 12.68
CA PRO A 146 17.04 4.73 11.50
C PRO A 146 16.56 3.54 10.66
N THR A 147 15.54 2.81 11.17
CA THR A 147 15.03 1.57 10.58
C THR A 147 14.59 1.75 9.14
N SER A 148 13.96 2.88 8.80
CA SER A 148 13.53 3.15 7.42
C SER A 148 14.68 3.28 6.44
N ASN A 149 15.80 3.88 6.85
CA ASN A 149 17.00 3.95 6.00
C ASN A 149 17.59 2.57 5.76
N PHE A 150 17.56 1.70 6.76
CA PHE A 150 18.02 0.33 6.63
C PHE A 150 17.12 -0.47 5.68
N ILE A 151 15.80 -0.45 5.86
CA ILE A 151 14.83 -1.13 4.97
C ILE A 151 14.91 -0.57 3.54
N SER A 152 15.05 0.74 3.37
CA SER A 152 15.23 1.36 2.06
C SER A 152 16.46 0.80 1.31
N ARG A 153 17.59 0.57 2.01
CA ARG A 153 18.77 -0.09 1.42
C ARG A 153 18.47 -1.54 1.02
N LEU A 154 17.68 -2.26 1.81
CA LEU A 154 17.26 -3.63 1.45
C LEU A 154 16.32 -3.64 0.24
N TYR A 155 15.34 -2.72 0.18
CA TYR A 155 14.49 -2.55 -1.00
C TYR A 155 15.32 -2.26 -2.25
N ASN A 156 16.32 -1.41 -2.12
CA ASN A 156 17.25 -1.09 -3.21
C ASN A 156 17.98 -2.33 -3.69
N LYS A 157 18.56 -3.09 -2.78
CA LYS A 157 19.29 -4.33 -3.10
C LYS A 157 18.39 -5.41 -3.71
N VAL A 158 17.18 -5.57 -3.18
CA VAL A 158 16.27 -6.68 -3.58
C VAL A 158 15.48 -6.33 -4.84
N PHE A 159 14.94 -5.11 -4.94
CA PHE A 159 13.95 -4.74 -5.96
C PHE A 159 14.47 -3.73 -6.99
N PHE A 160 15.16 -2.65 -6.57
CA PHE A 160 15.30 -1.46 -7.41
C PHE A 160 16.70 -1.18 -7.96
N LYS A 161 17.75 -1.88 -7.50
CA LYS A 161 19.11 -1.81 -8.06
C LYS A 161 19.63 -0.37 -8.29
N GLU A 162 19.56 0.49 -7.27
CA GLU A 162 19.97 1.91 -7.28
C GLU A 162 19.12 2.84 -8.18
N ALA A 163 17.98 2.38 -8.71
CA ALA A 163 17.14 3.21 -9.56
C ALA A 163 16.58 4.45 -8.82
N SER A 164 16.56 5.55 -9.54
CA SER A 164 15.97 6.84 -9.15
C SER A 164 14.57 7.01 -9.73
N LEU A 165 13.80 7.98 -9.23
CA LEU A 165 12.49 8.30 -9.80
C LEU A 165 12.59 8.76 -11.26
N GLY A 166 13.71 9.37 -11.67
CA GLY A 166 13.98 9.76 -13.05
C GLY A 166 14.04 8.60 -14.03
N ASP A 167 14.37 7.39 -13.56
CA ASP A 167 14.44 6.18 -14.39
C ASP A 167 13.06 5.57 -14.70
N LEU A 168 11.99 6.06 -14.05
CA LEU A 168 10.62 5.63 -14.33
C LEU A 168 10.19 6.00 -15.75
N PRO A 169 9.33 5.20 -16.40
CA PRO A 169 8.77 5.55 -17.69
C PRO A 169 7.86 6.78 -17.62
N ASP A 170 7.56 7.38 -18.76
CA ASP A 170 6.60 8.48 -18.85
C ASP A 170 5.15 7.99 -18.80
N SER A 171 4.90 6.75 -19.21
CA SER A 171 3.60 6.08 -19.11
C SER A 171 3.81 4.60 -18.74
N PRO A 172 3.01 4.08 -17.79
CA PRO A 172 2.07 4.80 -16.93
C PRO A 172 2.78 5.79 -15.99
N VAL A 173 2.12 6.92 -15.71
CA VAL A 173 2.62 7.86 -14.70
C VAL A 173 2.50 7.23 -13.32
N LEU A 174 3.61 7.09 -12.61
CA LEU A 174 3.61 6.54 -11.26
C LEU A 174 3.39 7.64 -10.22
N CYS A 175 2.46 7.39 -9.27
CA CYS A 175 2.18 8.22 -8.10
C CYS A 175 2.34 7.36 -6.83
N ILE A 176 3.49 7.44 -6.17
CA ILE A 176 3.73 6.77 -4.89
C ILE A 176 3.27 7.71 -3.78
N ASN A 177 2.32 7.28 -2.94
CA ASN A 177 1.73 8.12 -1.91
C ASN A 177 2.33 7.86 -0.52
N SER A 178 2.53 8.94 0.22
CA SER A 178 2.95 8.96 1.61
C SER A 178 2.13 10.03 2.36
N THR A 179 2.19 10.07 3.70
CA THR A 179 1.51 11.07 4.51
C THR A 179 2.54 11.98 5.17
N ASN A 180 2.39 13.30 5.02
CA ASN A 180 3.25 14.25 5.73
C ASN A 180 2.67 14.56 7.11
N VAL A 181 3.43 14.28 8.16
CA VAL A 181 3.01 14.48 9.56
C VAL A 181 2.78 15.96 9.88
N ALA A 182 3.62 16.85 9.31
CA ALA A 182 3.57 18.28 9.64
C ALA A 182 2.34 18.99 9.07
N THR A 183 1.94 18.63 7.84
CA THR A 183 0.83 19.27 7.12
C THR A 183 -0.45 18.45 7.16
N GLN A 184 -0.36 17.17 7.57
CA GLN A 184 -1.46 16.20 7.57
C GLN A 184 -2.05 15.95 6.17
N LEU A 185 -1.28 16.21 5.12
CA LEU A 185 -1.67 16.06 3.71
C LEU A 185 -0.95 14.88 3.04
N PRO A 186 -1.55 14.32 1.95
CA PRO A 186 -0.92 13.26 1.19
C PRO A 186 0.22 13.81 0.33
N PHE A 187 1.43 13.38 0.63
CA PHE A 187 2.64 13.67 -0.13
C PHE A 187 2.85 12.63 -1.22
N TYR A 188 3.15 13.03 -2.44
CA TYR A 188 3.36 12.13 -3.56
C TYR A 188 4.79 12.18 -4.10
N PHE A 189 5.22 11.06 -4.69
CA PHE A 189 6.44 10.94 -5.49
C PHE A 189 6.08 10.48 -6.90
N SER A 190 6.67 11.14 -7.91
CA SER A 190 6.53 10.78 -9.32
C SER A 190 7.85 11.05 -10.04
N LYS A 191 8.00 10.69 -11.30
CA LYS A 191 9.24 10.73 -12.08
C LYS A 191 10.08 11.99 -11.87
N THR A 192 9.49 13.18 -12.03
CA THR A 192 10.21 14.47 -12.00
C THR A 192 9.79 15.38 -10.87
N THR A 193 8.73 15.03 -10.13
CA THR A 193 8.15 15.88 -9.10
C THR A 193 7.75 15.09 -7.88
N MET A 194 7.96 15.65 -6.71
CA MET A 194 7.45 15.14 -5.44
C MET A 194 6.95 16.30 -4.59
N GLY A 195 5.96 16.08 -3.73
CA GLY A 195 5.42 17.13 -2.88
C GLY A 195 3.93 17.00 -2.60
N GLU A 196 3.39 18.06 -2.09
CA GLU A 196 1.96 18.28 -1.84
C GLU A 196 1.63 19.75 -2.01
N TYR A 197 0.40 20.15 -1.68
CA TYR A 197 -0.06 21.53 -1.89
C TYR A 197 0.79 22.59 -1.16
N ALA A 198 1.18 22.32 0.10
CA ALA A 198 1.97 23.24 0.91
C ALA A 198 3.40 23.50 0.37
N TYR A 199 3.89 22.62 -0.49
CA TYR A 199 5.23 22.73 -1.11
C TYR A 199 5.13 23.12 -2.60
N ARG A 200 4.21 24.04 -2.92
CA ARG A 200 4.03 24.58 -4.28
C ARG A 200 4.19 26.10 -4.30
N VAL A 201 4.88 26.58 -5.31
CA VAL A 201 4.99 28.01 -5.62
C VAL A 201 4.64 28.19 -7.10
N GLY A 202 3.71 29.09 -7.42
CA GLY A 202 3.24 29.26 -8.80
C GLY A 202 2.66 27.97 -9.42
N GLY A 203 2.06 27.09 -8.62
CA GLY A 203 1.49 25.80 -9.08
C GLY A 203 2.53 24.68 -9.28
N LYS A 204 3.83 24.96 -9.20
CA LYS A 204 4.91 23.98 -9.36
C LYS A 204 5.43 23.51 -7.99
N SER A 205 5.81 22.23 -7.89
CA SER A 205 6.51 21.72 -6.69
C SER A 205 7.87 22.36 -6.54
N ILE A 206 8.22 22.72 -5.29
CA ILE A 206 9.56 23.23 -4.96
C ILE A 206 10.63 22.15 -4.95
N PHE A 207 10.25 20.87 -5.00
CA PHE A 207 11.18 19.72 -5.00
C PHE A 207 11.35 19.13 -6.39
N ASP A 208 12.59 18.77 -6.71
CA ASP A 208 12.94 17.91 -7.85
C ASP A 208 13.06 16.46 -7.38
N ALA A 209 12.35 15.56 -8.07
CA ALA A 209 12.34 14.14 -7.74
C ALA A 209 13.30 13.32 -8.60
N THR A 210 13.86 13.87 -9.68
CA THR A 210 14.59 13.10 -10.71
C THR A 210 15.68 12.21 -10.12
N HIS A 211 16.45 12.70 -9.16
CA HIS A 211 17.53 11.94 -8.51
C HIS A 211 17.14 11.33 -7.17
N PHE A 212 15.84 11.33 -6.83
CA PHE A 212 15.38 10.72 -5.60
C PHE A 212 15.28 9.19 -5.76
N SER A 213 15.83 8.42 -4.81
CA SER A 213 15.81 6.96 -4.87
C SER A 213 14.39 6.41 -4.82
N ILE A 214 14.04 5.51 -5.75
CA ILE A 214 12.76 4.78 -5.74
C ILE A 214 12.61 4.00 -4.43
N ALA A 215 13.64 3.31 -3.98
CA ALA A 215 13.61 2.58 -2.71
C ALA A 215 13.26 3.47 -1.52
N LYS A 216 13.76 4.71 -1.51
CA LYS A 216 13.47 5.69 -0.45
C LYS A 216 12.03 6.22 -0.56
N ALA A 217 11.51 6.42 -1.77
CA ALA A 217 10.12 6.81 -2.01
C ALA A 217 9.14 5.70 -1.59
N VAL A 218 9.43 4.45 -1.97
CA VAL A 218 8.64 3.27 -1.56
C VAL A 218 8.71 3.08 -0.05
N MET A 219 9.88 3.29 0.58
CA MET A 219 10.00 3.22 2.04
C MET A 219 9.20 4.33 2.73
N ALA A 220 9.21 5.56 2.23
CA ALA A 220 8.37 6.64 2.76
C ALA A 220 6.87 6.28 2.70
N SER A 221 6.46 5.64 1.61
CA SER A 221 5.11 5.11 1.42
C SER A 221 4.76 3.93 2.34
N SER A 222 5.77 3.21 2.86
CA SER A 222 5.63 2.00 3.69
C SER A 222 6.03 2.22 5.15
N CYS A 223 6.23 3.46 5.55
CA CYS A 223 6.76 3.84 6.85
C CYS A 223 5.66 3.82 7.93
N VAL A 224 5.17 2.61 8.28
CA VAL A 224 4.09 2.42 9.27
C VAL A 224 4.50 3.04 10.60
N PRO A 225 3.66 3.91 11.19
CA PRO A 225 3.91 4.50 12.50
C PRO A 225 4.20 3.43 13.55
N TYR A 226 5.08 3.74 14.49
CA TYR A 226 5.63 2.85 15.53
C TYR A 226 6.51 1.70 15.04
N GLY A 227 6.40 1.27 13.78
CA GLY A 227 7.26 0.23 13.20
C GLY A 227 8.54 0.78 12.58
N PHE A 228 8.46 1.98 12.00
CA PHE A 228 9.54 2.58 11.22
C PHE A 228 9.75 4.06 11.53
N THR A 229 10.98 4.52 11.29
CA THR A 229 11.33 5.94 11.47
C THR A 229 10.79 6.78 10.30
N PRO A 230 10.20 7.97 10.54
CA PRO A 230 9.74 8.84 9.46
C PRO A 230 10.87 9.19 8.48
N ILE A 231 10.54 9.26 7.20
CA ILE A 231 11.47 9.68 6.16
C ILE A 231 11.41 11.21 6.01
N THR A 232 12.55 11.87 6.18
CA THR A 232 12.66 13.31 5.95
C THR A 232 13.19 13.59 4.53
N ILE A 233 12.60 14.56 3.84
CA ILE A 233 13.07 15.00 2.52
C ILE A 233 14.17 16.06 2.72
N ASP A 234 15.37 15.77 2.25
CA ASP A 234 16.53 16.63 2.40
C ASP A 234 16.42 17.90 1.53
N LYS A 235 16.99 19.01 2.02
CA LYS A 235 17.05 20.28 1.30
C LYS A 235 17.77 20.21 -0.05
N LYS A 236 18.63 19.22 -0.26
CA LYS A 236 19.34 19.01 -1.53
C LYS A 236 18.43 18.71 -2.72
N TYR A 237 17.18 18.31 -2.46
CA TYR A 237 16.17 18.08 -3.48
C TYR A 237 15.32 19.33 -3.78
N LEU A 238 15.58 20.46 -3.12
CA LEU A 238 14.97 21.73 -3.48
C LEU A 238 15.50 22.19 -4.84
N ARG A 239 14.61 22.64 -5.71
CA ARG A 239 14.99 23.29 -6.98
C ARG A 239 15.78 24.57 -6.67
N GLU A 240 16.80 24.86 -7.46
CA GLU A 240 17.70 26.00 -7.26
C GLU A 240 16.94 27.32 -7.14
N GLU A 241 15.90 27.50 -7.97
CA GLU A 241 15.04 28.71 -7.97
C GLU A 241 14.34 28.97 -6.61
N TYR A 242 14.18 27.92 -5.77
CA TYR A 242 13.58 28.03 -4.44
C TYR A 242 14.60 27.94 -3.30
N ALA A 243 15.88 27.77 -3.59
CA ALA A 243 16.92 27.65 -2.57
C ALA A 243 17.04 28.87 -1.67
N SER A 244 16.66 30.05 -2.14
CA SER A 244 16.77 31.37 -1.45
C SER A 244 15.44 31.89 -0.88
N CYS A 245 14.31 31.12 -1.00
CA CYS A 245 13.02 31.58 -0.49
C CYS A 245 13.04 31.79 1.03
N PRO A 246 12.68 32.99 1.55
CA PRO A 246 12.78 33.30 2.99
C PRO A 246 11.78 32.52 3.85
N ASN A 247 10.62 32.19 3.33
CA ASN A 247 9.53 31.48 4.04
C ASN A 247 9.44 30.01 3.60
N LYS A 248 10.54 29.22 3.76
CA LYS A 248 10.50 27.79 3.46
C LYS A 248 9.71 27.05 4.53
N PRO A 249 8.76 26.19 4.11
CA PRO A 249 8.15 25.27 5.06
C PRO A 249 9.20 24.31 5.62
N GLU A 250 8.94 23.76 6.81
CA GLU A 250 9.78 22.70 7.38
C GLU A 250 9.96 21.55 6.42
N ALA A 251 11.08 20.84 6.53
CA ALA A 251 11.32 19.67 5.71
C ALA A 251 10.21 18.62 5.93
N PRO A 252 9.60 18.06 4.86
CA PRO A 252 8.54 17.07 4.99
C PRO A 252 9.03 15.86 5.81
N LYS A 253 8.25 15.46 6.82
CA LYS A 253 8.44 14.24 7.60
C LYS A 253 7.33 13.25 7.22
N LEU A 254 7.72 12.20 6.53
CA LEU A 254 6.81 11.30 5.86
C LEU A 254 6.65 9.99 6.61
N ILE A 255 5.40 9.55 6.73
CA ILE A 255 4.97 8.25 7.25
C ILE A 255 4.14 7.52 6.20
N ASP A 256 3.71 6.29 6.49
CA ASP A 256 2.94 5.44 5.56
C ASP A 256 1.77 6.20 4.91
N GLY A 257 1.64 6.03 3.61
CA GLY A 257 0.55 6.63 2.83
C GLY A 257 -0.82 6.14 3.25
N GLY A 258 -0.89 4.91 3.76
CA GLY A 258 -2.12 4.29 4.24
C GLY A 258 -2.76 5.00 5.43
N VAL A 259 -2.01 5.83 6.16
CA VAL A 259 -2.59 6.66 7.24
C VAL A 259 -3.57 7.69 6.67
N TYR A 260 -3.35 8.18 5.46
CA TYR A 260 -4.26 9.10 4.77
C TYR A 260 -5.24 8.37 3.84
N ASP A 261 -4.72 7.48 2.98
CA ASP A 261 -5.48 6.71 1.99
C ASP A 261 -4.78 5.38 1.71
N ASN A 262 -5.26 4.29 2.32
CA ASN A 262 -4.64 2.98 2.14
C ASN A 262 -4.94 2.31 0.80
N GLN A 263 -5.95 2.78 0.06
CA GLN A 263 -6.31 2.25 -1.25
C GLN A 263 -5.48 2.88 -2.38
N GLY A 264 -4.95 4.09 -2.16
CA GLY A 264 -4.26 4.85 -3.20
C GLY A 264 -5.20 5.47 -4.24
N ALA A 265 -6.50 5.46 -3.99
CA ALA A 265 -7.51 5.92 -4.94
C ALA A 265 -7.71 7.45 -4.91
N HIS A 266 -7.44 8.09 -3.78
CA HIS A 266 -7.71 9.51 -3.57
C HIS A 266 -7.12 10.45 -4.64
N LYS A 267 -5.87 10.17 -5.08
CA LYS A 267 -5.23 11.00 -6.12
C LYS A 267 -5.84 10.79 -7.51
N LEU A 268 -6.46 9.64 -7.76
CA LEU A 268 -7.11 9.31 -9.03
C LEU A 268 -8.51 9.92 -9.14
N SER A 269 -9.26 9.98 -8.02
CA SER A 269 -10.64 10.48 -7.97
C SER A 269 -10.74 12.00 -7.82
N GLN A 270 -9.71 12.69 -7.34
CA GLN A 270 -9.75 14.14 -7.17
C GLN A 270 -9.75 14.91 -8.50
N ASN A 271 -10.81 15.62 -8.85
CA ASN A 271 -10.96 16.41 -10.08
C ASN A 271 -9.81 17.42 -10.35
N LYS A 272 -9.18 17.97 -9.29
CA LYS A 272 -8.06 18.92 -9.40
C LYS A 272 -6.69 18.25 -9.31
N SER A 273 -6.64 16.93 -9.20
CA SER A 273 -5.38 16.19 -9.18
C SER A 273 -4.80 16.10 -10.58
N ARG A 274 -3.49 16.27 -10.68
CA ARG A 274 -2.76 15.97 -11.94
C ARG A 274 -2.79 14.49 -12.31
N PHE A 275 -3.17 13.64 -11.36
CA PHE A 275 -3.28 12.19 -11.50
C PHE A 275 -4.72 11.73 -11.70
N HIS A 276 -5.67 12.66 -11.87
CA HIS A 276 -7.08 12.35 -12.08
C HIS A 276 -7.30 11.47 -13.31
N THR A 277 -8.22 10.49 -13.20
CA THR A 277 -8.56 9.53 -14.25
C THR A 277 -10.06 9.27 -14.28
N ASP A 278 -10.60 8.94 -15.45
CA ASP A 278 -12.02 8.71 -15.68
C ASP A 278 -12.48 7.29 -15.30
N PHE A 279 -11.56 6.32 -15.39
CA PHE A 279 -11.75 4.94 -14.95
C PHE A 279 -10.79 4.63 -13.84
N ILE A 280 -11.28 4.12 -12.72
CA ILE A 280 -10.46 3.81 -11.54
C ILE A 280 -10.61 2.33 -11.19
N ILE A 281 -9.54 1.56 -11.33
CA ILE A 281 -9.47 0.17 -10.88
C ILE A 281 -8.74 0.15 -9.55
N VAL A 282 -9.41 -0.30 -8.48
CA VAL A 282 -8.84 -0.35 -7.14
C VAL A 282 -8.54 -1.80 -6.76
N SER A 283 -7.27 -2.16 -6.76
CA SER A 283 -6.80 -3.43 -6.20
C SER A 283 -6.52 -3.24 -4.71
N ASP A 284 -7.39 -3.81 -3.86
CA ASP A 284 -7.34 -3.64 -2.41
C ASP A 284 -6.97 -4.96 -1.70
N ALA A 285 -5.74 -5.04 -1.26
CA ALA A 285 -5.24 -6.16 -0.46
C ALA A 285 -5.52 -6.00 1.05
N GLY A 286 -6.33 -5.03 1.46
CA GLY A 286 -6.77 -4.87 2.85
C GLY A 286 -7.51 -6.13 3.32
N ASN A 287 -7.27 -6.53 4.58
CA ASN A 287 -7.98 -7.63 5.19
C ASN A 287 -8.61 -7.15 6.49
N SER A 288 -9.95 -7.11 6.50
CA SER A 288 -10.74 -6.63 7.62
C SER A 288 -10.83 -7.62 8.79
N ALA A 289 -10.16 -8.77 8.73
CA ALA A 289 -10.12 -9.74 9.82
C ALA A 289 -9.38 -9.16 11.05
N ILE A 290 -10.04 -8.25 11.73
CA ILE A 290 -9.57 -7.70 13.00
C ILE A 290 -9.85 -8.75 14.08
N SER A 291 -8.81 -9.44 14.52
CA SER A 291 -8.88 -10.24 15.73
C SER A 291 -8.85 -9.32 16.95
N ALA A 292 -9.90 -9.35 17.74
CA ALA A 292 -9.94 -8.68 19.06
C ALA A 292 -8.87 -9.24 20.05
N ALA A 293 -8.21 -10.33 19.69
CA ALA A 293 -7.21 -11.01 20.52
C ALA A 293 -5.90 -10.22 20.79
N GLY A 294 -5.72 -9.05 20.16
CA GLY A 294 -4.47 -8.30 20.24
C GLY A 294 -4.47 -7.07 21.16
N THR A 295 -5.51 -6.83 21.98
CA THR A 295 -5.61 -5.61 22.83
C THR A 295 -4.94 -5.72 24.19
N THR A 296 -4.03 -6.67 24.39
CA THR A 296 -3.45 -6.99 25.70
C THR A 296 -2.38 -6.01 26.17
N ASN A 297 -1.85 -5.16 25.30
CA ASN A 297 -0.85 -4.16 25.66
C ASN A 297 -1.03 -2.85 24.84
N ILE A 298 -0.43 -1.77 25.35
CA ILE A 298 -0.59 -0.41 24.83
C ILE A 298 -0.08 -0.29 23.37
N PHE A 299 0.98 -1.01 23.00
CA PHE A 299 1.53 -0.98 21.65
C PHE A 299 0.56 -1.61 20.65
N ASN A 300 0.04 -2.80 20.98
CA ASN A 300 -0.96 -3.48 20.15
C ASN A 300 -2.25 -2.67 20.03
N LEU A 301 -2.70 -2.04 21.11
CA LEU A 301 -3.87 -1.17 21.09
C LEU A 301 -3.65 0.03 20.16
N ALA A 302 -2.49 0.68 20.23
CA ALA A 302 -2.14 1.80 19.35
C ALA A 302 -2.13 1.39 17.86
N MET A 303 -1.51 0.25 17.54
CA MET A 303 -1.52 -0.30 16.17
C MET A 303 -2.91 -0.65 15.68
N GLN A 304 -3.75 -1.24 16.53
CA GLN A 304 -5.14 -1.54 16.18
C GLN A 304 -5.98 -0.28 15.99
N THR A 305 -5.74 0.77 16.77
CA THR A 305 -6.42 2.07 16.60
C THR A 305 -6.09 2.67 15.24
N ILE A 306 -4.83 2.64 14.80
CA ILE A 306 -4.44 3.10 13.45
C ILE A 306 -5.15 2.27 12.39
N ASN A 307 -5.11 0.94 12.50
CA ASN A 307 -5.77 0.06 11.54
C ASN A 307 -7.28 0.31 11.46
N LEU A 308 -7.94 0.56 12.59
CA LEU A 308 -9.35 0.91 12.65
C LEU A 308 -9.65 2.23 11.94
N MET A 309 -8.81 3.25 12.14
CA MET A 309 -8.97 4.54 11.44
C MET A 309 -8.75 4.39 9.93
N MET A 310 -7.72 3.66 9.51
CA MET A 310 -7.46 3.36 8.10
C MET A 310 -8.62 2.61 7.45
N GLU A 311 -9.19 1.61 8.14
CA GLU A 311 -10.34 0.84 7.66
C GLU A 311 -11.61 1.71 7.57
N ARG A 312 -11.82 2.63 8.52
CA ARG A 312 -12.92 3.60 8.47
C ARG A 312 -12.80 4.51 7.25
N ILE A 313 -11.61 5.06 6.99
CA ILE A 313 -11.35 5.90 5.82
C ILE A 313 -11.63 5.11 4.55
N LYS A 314 -11.14 3.86 4.45
CA LYS A 314 -11.39 2.96 3.33
C LYS A 314 -12.89 2.77 3.06
N LYS A 315 -13.68 2.50 4.11
CA LYS A 315 -15.13 2.31 3.98
C LYS A 315 -15.85 3.58 3.52
N MET A 316 -15.43 4.74 4.01
CA MET A 316 -15.97 6.03 3.56
C MET A 316 -15.64 6.28 2.08
N GLN A 317 -14.37 6.17 1.69
CA GLN A 317 -13.94 6.36 0.31
C GLN A 317 -14.63 5.39 -0.66
N ARG A 318 -14.81 4.13 -0.24
CA ARG A 318 -15.52 3.13 -1.04
C ARG A 318 -17.00 3.49 -1.20
N ALA A 319 -17.65 3.95 -0.14
CA ALA A 319 -19.04 4.43 -0.20
C ALA A 319 -19.14 5.63 -1.14
N ASP A 320 -18.28 6.63 -0.98
CA ASP A 320 -18.26 7.83 -1.83
C ASP A 320 -18.02 7.45 -3.31
N ASN A 321 -17.01 6.66 -3.62
CA ASN A 321 -16.69 6.25 -4.97
C ASN A 321 -17.77 5.36 -5.64
N LEU A 322 -18.47 4.51 -4.86
CA LEU A 322 -19.56 3.67 -5.38
C LEU A 322 -20.87 4.48 -5.55
N TYR A 323 -21.18 5.38 -4.61
CA TYR A 323 -22.41 6.17 -4.66
C TYR A 323 -22.27 7.41 -5.55
N GLU A 324 -21.10 8.04 -5.58
CA GLU A 324 -20.82 9.19 -6.44
C GLU A 324 -20.57 8.80 -7.90
N SER A 325 -20.22 7.54 -8.20
CA SER A 325 -20.07 7.09 -9.59
C SER A 325 -21.38 7.20 -10.38
N TYR A 326 -22.53 7.26 -9.72
CA TYR A 326 -23.81 7.59 -10.36
C TYR A 326 -24.01 9.09 -10.61
N VAL A 327 -23.50 9.92 -9.69
CA VAL A 327 -23.59 11.39 -9.76
C VAL A 327 -22.29 11.99 -10.32
N GLY A 328 -21.18 11.32 -10.08
CA GLY A 328 -19.84 11.63 -10.58
C GLY A 328 -19.62 11.12 -12.01
N LYS A 329 -18.45 11.42 -12.55
CA LYS A 329 -18.09 11.10 -13.94
C LYS A 329 -17.15 9.91 -14.06
N GLU A 330 -16.77 9.30 -12.93
CA GLU A 330 -15.75 8.25 -12.90
C GLU A 330 -16.39 6.86 -12.81
N HIS A 331 -15.84 5.93 -13.58
CA HIS A 331 -16.20 4.51 -13.46
C HIS A 331 -15.23 3.81 -12.50
N CYS A 332 -15.75 3.07 -11.53
CA CYS A 332 -14.93 2.41 -10.52
C CYS A 332 -15.16 0.90 -10.48
N ALA A 333 -14.07 0.12 -10.48
CA ALA A 333 -14.08 -1.32 -10.24
C ALA A 333 -13.20 -1.64 -9.02
N TYR A 334 -13.77 -2.36 -8.04
CA TYR A 334 -13.07 -2.78 -6.83
C TYR A 334 -12.70 -4.25 -6.85
N VAL A 335 -11.46 -4.55 -6.45
CA VAL A 335 -10.88 -5.89 -6.38
C VAL A 335 -10.35 -6.12 -4.97
N PRO A 336 -11.21 -6.32 -3.94
CA PRO A 336 -10.79 -6.46 -2.57
C PRO A 336 -10.51 -7.91 -2.19
N LEU A 337 -9.41 -8.15 -1.47
CA LEU A 337 -9.04 -9.46 -0.93
C LEU A 337 -10.11 -10.06 0.00
N GLU A 338 -10.91 -9.22 0.64
CA GLU A 338 -11.96 -9.65 1.58
C GLU A 338 -13.16 -10.32 0.91
N TRP A 339 -13.37 -10.16 -0.39
CA TRP A 339 -14.51 -10.75 -1.10
C TRP A 339 -14.28 -12.21 -1.50
N ASP A 340 -15.36 -12.99 -1.48
CA ASP A 340 -15.37 -14.37 -1.98
C ASP A 340 -15.33 -14.39 -3.51
N CYS A 341 -14.55 -15.31 -4.05
CA CYS A 341 -14.58 -15.65 -5.47
C CYS A 341 -15.81 -16.54 -5.75
N SER A 342 -16.95 -15.92 -6.02
CA SER A 342 -18.21 -16.64 -6.18
C SER A 342 -19.19 -15.89 -7.08
N GLU A 343 -20.25 -16.57 -7.49
CA GLU A 343 -21.37 -16.00 -8.26
C GLU A 343 -22.09 -14.85 -7.55
N ARG A 344 -21.93 -14.72 -6.22
CA ARG A 344 -22.48 -13.61 -5.44
C ARG A 344 -22.06 -12.24 -5.96
N LEU A 345 -20.94 -12.16 -6.68
CA LEU A 345 -20.49 -10.90 -7.30
C LEU A 345 -21.46 -10.43 -8.39
N VAL A 346 -22.04 -11.34 -9.16
CA VAL A 346 -23.08 -11.01 -10.17
C VAL A 346 -24.33 -10.49 -9.46
N GLN A 347 -24.75 -11.16 -8.37
CA GLN A 347 -25.88 -10.68 -7.58
C GLN A 347 -25.61 -9.30 -6.94
N GLY A 348 -24.40 -9.08 -6.42
CA GLY A 348 -24.00 -7.77 -5.89
C GLY A 348 -24.04 -6.65 -6.94
N PHE A 349 -23.72 -6.95 -8.20
CA PHE A 349 -23.90 -5.99 -9.30
C PHE A 349 -25.38 -5.65 -9.50
N ILE A 350 -26.27 -6.65 -9.48
CA ILE A 350 -27.72 -6.41 -9.64
C ILE A 350 -28.29 -5.61 -8.47
N ASP A 351 -27.84 -5.87 -7.25
CA ASP A 351 -28.26 -5.09 -6.08
C ASP A 351 -27.84 -3.62 -6.22
N ASN A 352 -26.64 -3.35 -6.72
CA ASN A 352 -26.18 -2.01 -7.06
C ASN A 352 -26.98 -1.39 -8.21
N LEU A 353 -27.33 -2.17 -9.23
CA LEU A 353 -28.17 -1.73 -10.34
C LEU A 353 -29.57 -1.34 -9.85
N LYS A 354 -30.19 -2.17 -9.00
CA LYS A 354 -31.50 -1.91 -8.38
C LYS A 354 -31.49 -0.62 -7.55
N ASN A 355 -30.39 -0.35 -6.86
CA ASN A 355 -30.21 0.85 -6.04
C ASN A 355 -29.84 2.09 -6.85
N GLY A 356 -29.62 1.96 -8.15
CA GLY A 356 -29.23 3.08 -9.03
C GLY A 356 -27.74 3.47 -8.90
N ASN A 357 -26.89 2.59 -8.39
CA ASN A 357 -25.45 2.84 -8.17
C ASN A 357 -24.57 2.45 -9.39
N ILE A 358 -25.18 2.07 -10.52
CA ILE A 358 -24.46 1.69 -11.74
C ILE A 358 -24.68 2.75 -12.80
N HIS A 359 -23.58 3.26 -13.34
CA HIS A 359 -23.61 4.26 -14.41
C HIS A 359 -24.36 3.74 -15.65
N PRO A 360 -25.18 4.56 -16.36
CA PRO A 360 -25.91 4.15 -17.55
C PRO A 360 -25.04 3.48 -18.62
N ASP A 361 -23.85 4.00 -18.90
CA ASP A 361 -22.93 3.42 -19.87
C ASP A 361 -22.57 1.96 -19.57
N VAL A 362 -22.53 1.57 -18.29
CA VAL A 362 -22.18 0.22 -17.86
C VAL A 362 -23.32 -0.77 -18.12
N TRP A 363 -24.54 -0.47 -17.64
CA TRP A 363 -25.65 -1.38 -17.84
C TRP A 363 -26.13 -1.43 -19.29
N GLN A 364 -26.00 -0.33 -20.05
CA GLN A 364 -26.23 -0.32 -21.50
C GLN A 364 -25.22 -1.19 -22.26
N ALA A 365 -23.95 -1.18 -21.85
CA ALA A 365 -22.94 -2.07 -22.43
C ALA A 365 -23.23 -3.56 -22.19
N HIS A 366 -23.99 -3.89 -21.14
CA HIS A 366 -24.52 -5.23 -20.89
C HIS A 366 -25.87 -5.49 -21.56
N ALA A 367 -26.33 -4.63 -22.48
CA ALA A 367 -27.63 -4.71 -23.12
C ALA A 367 -28.81 -4.80 -22.14
N ILE A 368 -28.69 -4.17 -20.96
CA ILE A 368 -29.77 -4.02 -19.98
C ILE A 368 -30.52 -2.72 -20.29
N THR A 369 -31.85 -2.74 -20.17
CA THR A 369 -32.71 -1.59 -20.44
C THR A 369 -33.25 -0.95 -19.16
N GLU A 370 -33.70 0.31 -19.24
CA GLU A 370 -34.36 0.99 -18.11
C GLU A 370 -35.63 0.27 -17.65
N GLU A 371 -36.39 -0.33 -18.57
CA GLU A 371 -37.59 -1.11 -18.25
C GLU A 371 -37.25 -2.34 -17.42
N GLU A 372 -36.16 -3.05 -17.76
CA GLU A 372 -35.68 -4.18 -17.00
C GLU A 372 -35.24 -3.77 -15.58
N ILE A 373 -34.53 -2.63 -15.46
CA ILE A 373 -34.16 -2.06 -14.16
C ILE A 373 -35.40 -1.68 -13.35
N GLY A 374 -36.41 -1.08 -13.99
CA GLY A 374 -37.70 -0.76 -13.38
C GLY A 374 -38.42 -2.02 -12.84
N SER A 375 -38.34 -3.12 -13.59
CA SER A 375 -38.94 -4.40 -13.22
C SER A 375 -38.28 -5.06 -11.99
N LEU A 376 -37.01 -4.79 -11.72
CA LEU A 376 -36.31 -5.24 -10.51
C LEU A 376 -36.94 -4.66 -9.22
N LYS A 377 -37.63 -3.52 -9.30
CA LYS A 377 -38.25 -2.84 -8.16
C LYS A 377 -39.72 -3.20 -7.97
N GLY A 378 -40.33 -3.92 -8.95
CA GLY A 378 -41.76 -4.22 -8.99
C GLY A 378 -42.11 -5.63 -8.46
N SER A 379 -43.39 -6.01 -8.67
CA SER A 379 -43.95 -7.32 -8.28
C SER A 379 -43.33 -8.51 -9.04
N GLN A 380 -42.67 -8.27 -10.16
CA GLN A 380 -42.01 -9.28 -10.99
C GLN A 380 -40.49 -9.38 -10.72
N SER A 381 -40.03 -8.90 -9.56
CA SER A 381 -38.60 -8.75 -9.26
C SER A 381 -37.78 -10.05 -9.38
N THR A 382 -38.37 -11.20 -9.11
CA THR A 382 -37.67 -12.51 -9.18
C THR A 382 -37.37 -12.89 -10.64
N SER A 383 -38.37 -12.85 -11.52
CA SER A 383 -38.20 -13.16 -12.94
C SER A 383 -37.28 -12.17 -13.66
N ALA A 384 -37.43 -10.87 -13.34
CA ALA A 384 -36.53 -9.85 -13.88
C ALA A 384 -35.08 -10.04 -13.40
N ASN A 385 -34.88 -10.41 -12.13
CA ASN A 385 -33.56 -10.72 -11.59
C ASN A 385 -32.91 -11.90 -12.35
N GLU A 386 -33.62 -13.01 -12.51
CA GLU A 386 -33.10 -14.19 -13.25
C GLU A 386 -32.73 -13.84 -14.71
N ALA A 387 -33.57 -13.07 -15.41
CA ALA A 387 -33.29 -12.64 -16.77
C ALA A 387 -32.01 -11.78 -16.85
N ILE A 388 -31.83 -10.84 -15.95
CA ILE A 388 -30.64 -9.98 -15.90
C ILE A 388 -29.41 -10.80 -15.49
N VAL A 389 -29.53 -11.73 -14.53
CA VAL A 389 -28.42 -12.66 -14.18
C VAL A 389 -27.93 -13.41 -15.42
N MET A 390 -28.85 -13.95 -16.22
CA MET A 390 -28.50 -14.68 -17.45
C MET A 390 -27.78 -13.77 -18.46
N LYS A 391 -28.28 -12.55 -18.71
CA LYS A 391 -27.62 -11.58 -19.58
C LYS A 391 -26.21 -11.25 -19.10
N LEU A 392 -26.05 -10.94 -17.82
CA LEU A 392 -24.74 -10.61 -17.23
C LEU A 392 -23.78 -11.79 -17.35
N LYS A 393 -24.22 -13.00 -16.98
CA LYS A 393 -23.39 -14.21 -17.10
C LYS A 393 -22.91 -14.43 -18.53
N GLN A 394 -23.80 -14.26 -19.52
CA GLN A 394 -23.43 -14.35 -20.92
C GLN A 394 -22.42 -13.25 -21.31
N ALA A 395 -22.68 -11.99 -20.93
CA ALA A 395 -21.82 -10.85 -21.27
C ALA A 395 -20.40 -10.95 -20.71
N ILE A 396 -20.25 -11.51 -19.50
CA ILE A 396 -18.93 -11.66 -18.86
C ILE A 396 -18.24 -13.01 -19.17
N ASN A 397 -18.85 -13.88 -19.97
CA ASN A 397 -18.38 -15.26 -20.25
C ASN A 397 -18.26 -16.08 -18.93
N TRP A 398 -19.33 -16.08 -18.14
CA TRP A 398 -19.34 -16.71 -16.79
C TRP A 398 -18.94 -18.19 -16.80
N ASP A 399 -19.31 -18.96 -17.80
CA ASP A 399 -18.99 -20.40 -17.86
C ASP A 399 -17.49 -20.68 -17.82
N ILE A 400 -16.69 -19.79 -18.43
CA ILE A 400 -15.23 -19.86 -18.38
C ILE A 400 -14.73 -19.41 -17.01
N LEU A 401 -15.26 -18.32 -16.47
CA LEU A 401 -14.87 -17.78 -15.18
C LEU A 401 -15.22 -18.73 -14.04
N ALA A 402 -16.36 -19.40 -14.12
CA ALA A 402 -16.81 -20.39 -13.12
C ALA A 402 -15.85 -21.57 -12.98
N GLN A 403 -15.24 -22.03 -14.09
CA GLN A 403 -14.25 -23.10 -14.09
C GLN A 403 -12.91 -22.67 -13.46
N GLN A 404 -12.65 -21.38 -13.37
CA GLN A 404 -11.42 -20.81 -12.84
C GLN A 404 -11.56 -20.28 -11.41
N ILE A 405 -12.71 -20.48 -10.76
CA ILE A 405 -12.90 -20.07 -9.36
C ILE A 405 -11.83 -20.74 -8.49
N PRO A 406 -11.06 -19.98 -7.71
CA PRO A 406 -10.09 -20.54 -6.78
C PRO A 406 -10.74 -21.47 -5.78
N GLN A 407 -10.06 -22.57 -5.44
CA GLN A 407 -10.52 -23.47 -4.39
C GLN A 407 -10.61 -22.75 -3.05
N LYS A 408 -11.58 -23.13 -2.22
CA LYS A 408 -11.85 -22.47 -0.94
C LYS A 408 -10.62 -22.42 -0.02
N GLU A 409 -9.85 -23.51 0.01
CA GLU A 409 -8.61 -23.58 0.79
C GLU A 409 -7.55 -22.55 0.32
N SER A 410 -7.53 -22.27 -0.98
CA SER A 410 -6.65 -21.26 -1.56
C SER A 410 -7.10 -19.84 -1.19
N GLU A 411 -8.41 -19.57 -1.19
CA GLU A 411 -8.96 -18.28 -0.74
C GLU A 411 -8.69 -18.05 0.75
N ASP A 412 -8.95 -19.05 1.59
CA ASP A 412 -8.74 -18.97 3.03
C ASP A 412 -7.25 -18.77 3.35
N LEU A 413 -6.37 -19.44 2.59
CA LEU A 413 -4.93 -19.21 2.69
C LEU A 413 -4.57 -17.77 2.32
N ALA A 414 -5.08 -17.23 1.20
CA ALA A 414 -4.81 -15.88 0.77
C ALA A 414 -5.22 -14.84 1.84
N ARG A 415 -6.41 -15.01 2.44
CA ARG A 415 -6.91 -14.13 3.51
C ARG A 415 -6.19 -14.30 4.84
N SER A 416 -5.62 -15.45 5.12
CA SER A 416 -4.85 -15.69 6.37
C SER A 416 -3.50 -15.00 6.42
N ILE A 417 -3.01 -14.48 5.29
CA ILE A 417 -1.69 -13.88 5.21
C ILE A 417 -1.70 -12.51 5.87
N GLY A 418 -0.89 -12.34 6.91
CA GLY A 418 -0.74 -11.08 7.64
C GLY A 418 0.04 -10.01 6.87
N THR A 419 -0.16 -8.76 7.29
CA THR A 419 0.60 -7.62 6.78
C THR A 419 1.99 -7.58 7.41
N ASN A 420 3.02 -7.94 6.65
CA ASN A 420 4.42 -7.87 7.07
C ASN A 420 5.36 -7.87 5.84
N LEU A 421 6.68 -7.86 6.08
CA LEU A 421 7.73 -7.91 5.06
C LEU A 421 8.52 -9.22 5.12
N THR A 422 7.90 -10.29 5.65
CA THR A 422 8.51 -11.63 5.67
C THR A 422 8.41 -12.30 4.32
N ALA A 423 9.37 -13.18 4.03
CA ALA A 423 9.34 -14.00 2.83
C ALA A 423 8.02 -14.76 2.69
N LEU A 424 7.45 -14.76 1.51
CA LEU A 424 6.26 -15.53 1.19
C LEU A 424 6.67 -16.85 0.51
N SER A 425 6.06 -17.97 0.93
CA SER A 425 6.20 -19.22 0.21
C SER A 425 5.47 -19.18 -1.13
N SER A 426 5.92 -19.98 -2.11
CA SER A 426 5.31 -20.04 -3.43
C SER A 426 3.80 -20.32 -3.36
N LYS A 427 3.36 -21.20 -2.45
CA LYS A 427 1.94 -21.51 -2.25
C LYS A 427 1.14 -20.26 -1.81
N LYS A 428 1.69 -19.44 -0.91
CA LYS A 428 1.05 -18.19 -0.45
C LYS A 428 0.96 -17.15 -1.58
N ILE A 429 2.05 -16.99 -2.34
CA ILE A 429 2.09 -16.07 -3.48
C ILE A 429 1.05 -16.49 -4.52
N GLU A 430 1.03 -17.77 -4.87
CA GLU A 430 0.10 -18.31 -5.87
C GLU A 430 -1.37 -18.15 -5.44
N SER A 431 -1.70 -18.38 -4.15
CA SER A 431 -3.04 -18.16 -3.62
C SER A 431 -3.49 -16.72 -3.76
N LEU A 432 -2.63 -15.75 -3.42
CA LEU A 432 -2.92 -14.32 -3.55
C LEU A 432 -3.12 -13.93 -5.02
N ILE A 433 -2.26 -14.41 -5.91
CA ILE A 433 -2.32 -14.11 -7.35
C ILE A 433 -3.60 -14.70 -7.96
N LYS A 434 -3.94 -15.96 -7.68
CA LYS A 434 -5.16 -16.60 -8.20
C LYS A 434 -6.40 -15.85 -7.75
N HIS A 435 -6.49 -15.54 -6.45
CA HIS A 435 -7.62 -14.80 -5.87
C HIS A 435 -7.80 -13.44 -6.52
N SER A 436 -6.74 -12.62 -6.55
CA SER A 436 -6.78 -11.29 -7.14
C SER A 436 -7.06 -11.30 -8.64
N SER A 437 -6.43 -12.21 -9.38
CA SER A 437 -6.58 -12.30 -10.83
C SER A 437 -8.02 -12.63 -11.23
N TRP A 438 -8.64 -13.59 -10.53
CA TRP A 438 -10.02 -13.97 -10.78
C TRP A 438 -11.00 -12.82 -10.45
N LEU A 439 -10.86 -12.24 -9.25
CA LEU A 439 -11.69 -11.10 -8.84
C LEU A 439 -11.56 -9.91 -9.80
N ALA A 440 -10.33 -9.57 -10.19
CA ALA A 440 -10.10 -8.46 -11.09
C ALA A 440 -10.80 -8.69 -12.44
N GLU A 441 -10.69 -9.88 -13.00
CA GLU A 441 -11.33 -10.20 -14.27
C GLU A 441 -12.85 -10.09 -14.17
N VAL A 442 -13.48 -10.65 -13.13
CA VAL A 442 -14.92 -10.55 -12.93
C VAL A 442 -15.37 -9.11 -12.72
N GLN A 443 -14.70 -8.36 -11.85
CA GLN A 443 -15.08 -6.99 -11.55
C GLN A 443 -14.92 -6.05 -12.74
N ILE A 444 -13.86 -6.19 -13.52
CA ILE A 444 -13.64 -5.39 -14.73
C ILE A 444 -14.69 -5.71 -15.78
N ARG A 445 -15.00 -6.98 -16.02
CA ARG A 445 -16.05 -7.37 -16.96
C ARG A 445 -17.43 -6.88 -16.53
N LEU A 446 -17.74 -6.85 -15.23
CA LEU A 446 -19.01 -6.35 -14.71
C LEU A 446 -19.10 -4.81 -14.74
N TYR A 447 -18.11 -4.11 -14.18
CA TYR A 447 -18.19 -2.67 -13.93
C TYR A 447 -17.51 -1.79 -15.00
N MET A 448 -16.68 -2.38 -15.85
CA MET A 448 -15.96 -1.69 -16.95
C MET A 448 -15.98 -2.46 -18.25
N PRO A 449 -17.16 -2.97 -18.71
CA PRO A 449 -17.26 -3.78 -19.93
C PRO A 449 -16.72 -3.04 -21.17
N MET A 450 -16.79 -1.71 -21.17
CA MET A 450 -16.30 -0.86 -22.26
C MET A 450 -14.77 -0.86 -22.41
N LEU A 451 -14.02 -1.35 -21.42
CA LEU A 451 -12.55 -1.48 -21.50
C LEU A 451 -12.11 -2.84 -22.03
N VAL A 452 -12.99 -3.84 -22.00
CA VAL A 452 -12.71 -5.20 -22.43
C VAL A 452 -12.94 -5.29 -23.93
N ASN A 453 -11.93 -5.69 -24.70
CA ASN A 453 -12.10 -5.99 -26.10
C ASN A 453 -12.91 -7.30 -26.22
N HIS A 454 -14.02 -7.27 -26.94
CA HIS A 454 -14.81 -8.44 -27.32
C HIS A 454 -14.16 -9.22 -28.45
#